data_ec3dbed7e184d8215b07289c4ad5b300
#
_entry.id   ec3dbed7e184d8215b07289c4ad5b300
#
_cell.length_a   1.000
_cell.length_b   1.000
_cell.length_c   1.000
_cell.angle_alpha   90.00
_cell.angle_beta   90.00
_cell.angle_gamma   90.00
#
_symmetry.space_group_name_H-M   'P 1'
#
loop_
_entity.id
_entity.type
_entity.pdbx_description
1 polymer ?
#
loop_
_entity_poly.entity_id
_entity_poly.type
_entity_poly.pdbx_seq_one_letter_code
_entity_poly.pdbx_strand_id
1 'polypeptide(L)'
;MRRSNTSIIIADSSTVSRLGINAIVNQMDGYTVVGEADNSEDVFDLIISQSPDIVIIDFLSDYFDIETVINIKRRFPKLFLLAITPLQHGNTLINALRAGIDSYIKKSCDMPEVVEAIETTSKGKSFYCGKILEKIRKESIDISDMNSIDLTCDAIVLSRREKEILTLITEGLTNSKIAELLFLSSHTVTTHRKNIMSKLGVKNTAGIVMYAVKYGIVSPNKFLFAR
;
A
#
# COMPACT_ATOMS: atom_id res chain seq x y z
N MET A 1 19.90 -10.85 -30.54
CA MET A 1 19.33 -11.06 -29.16
C MET A 1 17.90 -10.59 -29.19
N ARG A 2 16.90 -11.47 -29.03
CA ARG A 2 15.51 -11.06 -28.82
C ARG A 2 15.47 -10.26 -27.52
N ARG A 3 15.04 -9.00 -27.54
CA ARG A 3 14.67 -8.27 -26.33
C ARG A 3 13.52 -9.06 -25.70
N SER A 4 13.74 -9.69 -24.57
CA SER A 4 12.65 -10.27 -23.79
C SER A 4 11.77 -9.08 -23.36
N ASN A 5 10.48 -9.11 -23.71
CA ASN A 5 9.54 -8.11 -23.22
C ASN A 5 9.50 -8.17 -21.69
N THR A 6 9.56 -7.03 -21.04
CA THR A 6 9.35 -6.91 -19.61
C THR A 6 7.86 -7.12 -19.29
N SER A 7 7.57 -8.11 -18.50
CA SER A 7 6.22 -8.51 -18.12
C SER A 7 5.75 -7.80 -16.84
N ILE A 8 4.56 -7.21 -16.89
CA ILE A 8 4.02 -6.36 -15.82
C ILE A 8 2.66 -6.89 -15.37
N ILE A 9 2.44 -6.96 -14.05
CA ILE A 9 1.11 -7.10 -13.45
C ILE A 9 0.73 -5.75 -12.85
N ILE A 10 -0.55 -5.37 -13.00
CA ILE A 10 -1.12 -4.16 -12.40
C ILE A 10 -2.08 -4.58 -11.29
N ALA A 11 -1.83 -4.13 -10.05
CA ALA A 11 -2.57 -4.47 -8.85
C ALA A 11 -3.16 -3.20 -8.20
N ASP A 12 -4.43 -2.91 -8.47
CA ASP A 12 -5.16 -1.74 -7.96
C ASP A 12 -6.66 -2.05 -7.97
N SER A 13 -7.42 -1.77 -6.91
CA SER A 13 -8.86 -1.99 -6.89
C SER A 13 -9.62 -1.08 -7.88
N SER A 14 -9.05 0.08 -8.25
CA SER A 14 -9.65 1.03 -9.18
C SER A 14 -9.47 0.59 -10.63
N THR A 15 -10.56 0.24 -11.30
CA THR A 15 -10.57 -0.09 -12.73
C THR A 15 -10.01 1.06 -13.58
N VAL A 16 -10.32 2.32 -13.24
CA VAL A 16 -9.81 3.50 -13.97
C VAL A 16 -8.29 3.59 -13.87
N SER A 17 -7.73 3.33 -12.68
CA SER A 17 -6.27 3.31 -12.49
C SER A 17 -5.63 2.20 -13.32
N ARG A 18 -6.19 0.98 -13.29
CA ARG A 18 -5.66 -0.15 -14.08
C ARG A 18 -5.69 0.15 -15.57
N LEU A 19 -6.81 0.65 -16.09
CA LEU A 19 -6.93 1.03 -17.50
C LEU A 19 -5.95 2.14 -17.90
N GLY A 20 -5.75 3.14 -17.04
CA GLY A 20 -4.79 4.23 -17.28
C GLY A 20 -3.35 3.72 -17.35
N ILE A 21 -2.93 2.90 -16.38
CA ILE A 21 -1.58 2.33 -16.35
C ILE A 21 -1.38 1.38 -17.54
N ASN A 22 -2.37 0.54 -17.86
CA ASN A 22 -2.34 -0.36 -19.01
C ASN A 22 -2.16 0.41 -20.33
N ALA A 23 -2.91 1.51 -20.51
CA ALA A 23 -2.78 2.37 -21.68
C ALA A 23 -1.38 2.99 -21.82
N ILE A 24 -0.73 3.34 -20.71
CA ILE A 24 0.65 3.84 -20.70
C ILE A 24 1.61 2.73 -21.09
N VAL A 25 1.54 1.56 -20.47
CA VAL A 25 2.43 0.42 -20.73
C VAL A 25 2.33 -0.04 -22.19
N ASN A 26 1.12 -0.05 -22.76
CA ASN A 26 0.90 -0.44 -24.16
C ASN A 26 1.53 0.53 -25.19
N GLN A 27 1.95 1.74 -24.76
CA GLN A 27 2.68 2.70 -25.61
C GLN A 27 4.20 2.54 -25.46
N MET A 28 4.67 1.66 -24.56
CA MET A 28 6.08 1.45 -24.27
C MET A 28 6.63 0.24 -25.05
N ASP A 29 7.63 0.44 -25.88
CA ASP A 29 8.25 -0.64 -26.64
C ASP A 29 9.00 -1.63 -25.72
N GLY A 30 8.66 -2.90 -25.82
CA GLY A 30 9.32 -3.96 -25.04
C GLY A 30 8.73 -4.17 -23.65
N TYR A 31 7.53 -3.66 -23.36
CA TYR A 31 6.77 -3.89 -22.14
C TYR A 31 5.40 -4.48 -22.45
N THR A 32 4.89 -5.33 -21.57
CA THR A 32 3.60 -5.99 -21.78
C THR A 32 2.90 -6.20 -20.43
N VAL A 33 1.63 -5.81 -20.34
CA VAL A 33 0.79 -6.18 -19.19
C VAL A 33 0.33 -7.63 -19.38
N VAL A 34 0.71 -8.50 -18.44
CA VAL A 34 0.40 -9.93 -18.46
C VAL A 34 -0.73 -10.31 -17.50
N GLY A 35 -1.22 -9.36 -16.69
CA GLY A 35 -2.34 -9.57 -15.79
C GLY A 35 -2.75 -8.30 -15.05
N GLU A 36 -4.00 -8.27 -14.61
CA GLU A 36 -4.56 -7.23 -13.75
C GLU A 36 -5.26 -7.87 -12.57
N ALA A 37 -5.02 -7.34 -11.36
CA ALA A 37 -5.66 -7.78 -10.13
C ALA A 37 -6.37 -6.61 -9.45
N ASP A 38 -7.54 -6.86 -8.89
CA ASP A 38 -8.27 -5.87 -8.09
C ASP A 38 -8.30 -6.21 -6.59
N ASN A 39 -7.67 -7.32 -6.21
CA ASN A 39 -7.54 -7.78 -4.83
C ASN A 39 -6.22 -8.54 -4.61
N SER A 40 -5.88 -8.78 -3.34
CA SER A 40 -4.62 -9.42 -2.94
C SER A 40 -4.53 -10.91 -3.30
N GLU A 41 -5.64 -11.65 -3.36
CA GLU A 41 -5.64 -13.07 -3.72
C GLU A 41 -5.27 -13.25 -5.19
N ASP A 42 -5.95 -12.51 -6.07
CA ASP A 42 -5.72 -12.56 -7.51
C ASP A 42 -4.29 -12.14 -7.89
N VAL A 43 -3.69 -11.16 -7.19
CA VAL A 43 -2.31 -10.77 -7.49
C VAL A 43 -1.32 -11.90 -7.21
N PHE A 44 -1.53 -12.69 -6.15
CA PHE A 44 -0.67 -13.85 -5.88
C PHE A 44 -0.81 -14.94 -6.94
N ASP A 45 -2.03 -15.25 -7.37
CA ASP A 45 -2.29 -16.25 -8.40
C ASP A 45 -1.68 -15.83 -9.75
N LEU A 46 -1.78 -14.55 -10.09
CA LEU A 46 -1.15 -14.00 -11.29
C LEU A 46 0.38 -14.03 -11.22
N ILE A 47 0.98 -13.68 -10.07
CA ILE A 47 2.44 -13.77 -9.90
C ILE A 47 2.93 -15.21 -10.10
N ILE A 48 2.22 -16.19 -9.56
CA ILE A 48 2.57 -17.61 -9.68
C ILE A 48 2.43 -18.08 -11.13
N SER A 49 1.33 -17.74 -11.79
CA SER A 49 1.01 -18.24 -13.14
C SER A 49 1.80 -17.53 -14.24
N GLN A 50 2.04 -16.21 -14.11
CA GLN A 50 2.67 -15.40 -15.16
C GLN A 50 4.14 -15.13 -14.94
N SER A 51 4.66 -15.30 -13.70
CA SER A 51 6.05 -15.01 -13.34
C SER A 51 6.53 -13.64 -13.87
N PRO A 52 5.88 -12.51 -13.47
CA PRO A 52 6.17 -11.19 -14.01
C PRO A 52 7.54 -10.67 -13.55
N ASP A 53 8.08 -9.70 -14.30
CA ASP A 53 9.29 -8.97 -13.91
C ASP A 53 8.97 -7.85 -12.91
N ILE A 54 7.81 -7.20 -13.06
CA ILE A 54 7.38 -6.08 -12.22
C ILE A 54 5.92 -6.27 -11.79
N VAL A 55 5.60 -5.92 -10.56
CA VAL A 55 4.23 -5.64 -10.13
C VAL A 55 4.09 -4.15 -9.82
N ILE A 56 3.20 -3.47 -10.53
CA ILE A 56 2.76 -2.11 -10.21
C ILE A 56 1.59 -2.24 -9.23
N ILE A 57 1.75 -1.68 -8.01
CA ILE A 57 0.76 -1.90 -6.94
C ILE A 57 0.31 -0.60 -6.27
N ASP A 58 -1.00 -0.44 -6.06
CA ASP A 58 -1.54 0.46 -5.05
C ASP A 58 -1.94 -0.34 -3.79
N PHE A 59 -0.99 -0.49 -2.87
CA PHE A 59 -1.21 -1.19 -1.61
C PHE A 59 -2.10 -0.42 -0.62
N LEU A 60 -2.61 0.76 -1.00
CA LEU A 60 -3.54 1.57 -0.21
C LEU A 60 -4.95 1.55 -0.79
N SER A 61 -5.14 0.96 -1.96
CA SER A 61 -6.47 0.75 -2.54
C SER A 61 -7.23 -0.34 -1.78
N ASP A 62 -8.55 -0.34 -1.93
CA ASP A 62 -9.39 -1.36 -1.29
C ASP A 62 -8.90 -2.78 -1.64
N TYR A 63 -9.03 -3.72 -0.72
CA TYR A 63 -8.59 -5.12 -0.86
C TYR A 63 -7.07 -5.35 -0.97
N PHE A 64 -6.25 -4.29 -0.86
CA PHE A 64 -4.80 -4.36 -0.74
C PHE A 64 -4.33 -3.74 0.56
N ASP A 65 -3.12 -4.11 1.00
CA ASP A 65 -2.47 -3.51 2.16
C ASP A 65 -0.95 -3.72 2.13
N ILE A 66 -0.26 -3.17 3.11
CA ILE A 66 1.19 -3.32 3.24
C ILE A 66 1.60 -4.77 3.49
N GLU A 67 0.73 -5.59 4.08
CA GLU A 67 0.99 -7.00 4.31
C GLU A 67 1.06 -7.78 2.99
N THR A 68 0.26 -7.38 2.01
CA THR A 68 0.34 -7.87 0.63
C THR A 68 1.74 -7.66 0.07
N VAL A 69 2.32 -6.47 0.21
CA VAL A 69 3.69 -6.15 -0.22
C VAL A 69 4.71 -7.03 0.50
N ILE A 70 4.64 -7.12 1.84
CA ILE A 70 5.54 -7.94 2.65
C ILE A 70 5.49 -9.41 2.22
N ASN A 71 4.30 -9.94 2.01
CA ASN A 71 4.12 -11.35 1.62
C ASN A 71 4.61 -11.62 0.19
N ILE A 72 4.40 -10.68 -0.75
CA ILE A 72 4.98 -10.77 -2.10
C ILE A 72 6.51 -10.82 -2.02
N LYS A 73 7.15 -9.87 -1.31
CA LYS A 73 8.61 -9.83 -1.20
C LYS A 73 9.20 -11.03 -0.47
N ARG A 74 8.52 -11.53 0.56
CA ARG A 74 8.96 -12.75 1.26
C ARG A 74 8.96 -13.97 0.36
N ARG A 75 7.93 -14.12 -0.47
CA ARG A 75 7.76 -15.29 -1.35
C ARG A 75 8.51 -15.15 -2.67
N PHE A 76 8.63 -13.93 -3.17
CA PHE A 76 9.25 -13.59 -4.47
C PHE A 76 10.30 -12.47 -4.31
N PRO A 77 11.44 -12.71 -3.65
CA PRO A 77 12.39 -11.66 -3.28
C PRO A 77 13.04 -10.94 -4.47
N LYS A 78 13.04 -11.56 -5.64
CA LYS A 78 13.62 -10.98 -6.87
C LYS A 78 12.62 -10.19 -7.72
N LEU A 79 11.32 -10.26 -7.39
CA LEU A 79 10.28 -9.55 -8.09
C LEU A 79 10.35 -8.06 -7.76
N PHE A 80 10.37 -7.20 -8.77
CA PHE A 80 10.35 -5.75 -8.56
C PHE A 80 8.95 -5.23 -8.27
N LEU A 81 8.86 -4.34 -7.27
CA LEU A 81 7.60 -3.71 -6.88
C LEU A 81 7.69 -2.19 -7.09
N LEU A 82 6.84 -1.67 -7.98
CA LEU A 82 6.63 -0.24 -8.18
C LEU A 82 5.32 0.17 -7.53
N ALA A 83 5.37 0.96 -6.45
CA ALA A 83 4.17 1.52 -5.85
C ALA A 83 3.68 2.76 -6.61
N ILE A 84 2.40 2.78 -6.99
CA ILE A 84 1.69 3.95 -7.54
C ILE A 84 0.49 4.22 -6.65
N THR A 85 0.59 5.18 -5.71
CA THR A 85 -0.44 5.43 -4.70
C THR A 85 -0.83 6.91 -4.64
N PRO A 86 -1.95 7.29 -4.01
CA PRO A 86 -2.17 8.66 -3.60
C PRO A 86 -1.02 9.18 -2.71
N LEU A 87 -0.81 10.51 -2.65
CA LEU A 87 0.23 11.08 -1.80
C LEU A 87 -0.03 10.74 -0.32
N GLN A 88 0.95 10.16 0.35
CA GLN A 88 0.86 9.69 1.72
C GLN A 88 1.74 10.45 2.69
N HIS A 89 1.52 10.25 4.00
CA HIS A 89 2.39 10.72 5.07
C HIS A 89 3.69 9.89 5.11
N GLY A 90 4.78 10.48 5.66
CA GLY A 90 6.11 9.86 5.62
C GLY A 90 6.20 8.48 6.24
N ASN A 91 5.47 8.22 7.34
CA ASN A 91 5.48 6.89 7.96
C ASN A 91 4.94 5.79 7.03
N THR A 92 3.92 6.10 6.21
CA THR A 92 3.42 5.15 5.20
C THR A 92 4.48 4.87 4.14
N LEU A 93 5.19 5.92 3.72
CA LEU A 93 6.31 5.79 2.78
C LEU A 93 7.46 4.96 3.37
N ILE A 94 7.88 5.25 4.61
CA ILE A 94 8.92 4.48 5.31
C ILE A 94 8.52 3.01 5.41
N ASN A 95 7.29 2.73 5.81
CA ASN A 95 6.80 1.36 5.94
C ASN A 95 6.77 0.63 4.59
N ALA A 96 6.40 1.33 3.50
CA ALA A 96 6.41 0.75 2.17
C ALA A 96 7.82 0.39 1.70
N LEU A 97 8.78 1.28 1.93
CA LEU A 97 10.18 1.04 1.59
C LEU A 97 10.76 -0.12 2.42
N ARG A 98 10.48 -0.16 3.73
CA ARG A 98 10.87 -1.28 4.60
C ARG A 98 10.20 -2.60 4.23
N ALA A 99 8.99 -2.57 3.71
CA ALA A 99 8.29 -3.74 3.19
C ALA A 99 8.89 -4.27 1.88
N GLY A 100 9.82 -3.52 1.26
CA GLY A 100 10.54 -3.92 0.05
C GLY A 100 9.99 -3.35 -1.25
N ILE A 101 9.26 -2.21 -1.22
CA ILE A 101 8.95 -1.45 -2.43
C ILE A 101 10.25 -0.92 -3.03
N ASP A 102 10.51 -1.26 -4.30
CA ASP A 102 11.74 -0.87 -5.01
C ASP A 102 11.65 0.55 -5.57
N SER A 103 10.47 0.94 -6.06
CA SER A 103 10.21 2.27 -6.62
C SER A 103 8.87 2.82 -6.14
N TYR A 104 8.75 4.15 -5.98
CA TYR A 104 7.55 4.77 -5.44
C TYR A 104 7.22 6.08 -6.14
N ILE A 105 6.02 6.17 -6.74
CA ILE A 105 5.49 7.40 -7.34
C ILE A 105 4.05 7.66 -6.87
N LYS A 106 3.56 8.87 -7.12
CA LYS A 106 2.17 9.24 -6.83
C LYS A 106 1.27 8.96 -8.03
N LYS A 107 -0.02 8.67 -7.77
CA LYS A 107 -1.06 8.61 -8.82
C LYS A 107 -1.24 9.92 -9.59
N SER A 108 -0.79 11.06 -9.06
CA SER A 108 -0.85 12.36 -9.73
C SER A 108 0.47 12.75 -10.43
N CYS A 109 1.40 11.82 -10.62
CA CYS A 109 2.54 11.99 -11.51
C CYS A 109 2.06 12.04 -12.96
N ASP A 110 2.80 12.77 -13.79
CA ASP A 110 2.52 12.82 -15.23
C ASP A 110 2.98 11.53 -15.94
N MET A 111 2.55 11.37 -17.17
CA MET A 111 2.88 10.18 -17.97
C MET A 111 4.39 9.96 -18.12
N PRO A 112 5.24 10.96 -18.40
CA PRO A 112 6.69 10.80 -18.47
C PRO A 112 7.31 10.26 -17.17
N GLU A 113 6.89 10.75 -15.99
CA GLU A 113 7.36 10.24 -14.70
C GLU A 113 6.97 8.76 -14.48
N VAL A 114 5.75 8.36 -14.92
CA VAL A 114 5.30 6.96 -14.83
C VAL A 114 6.15 6.06 -15.73
N VAL A 115 6.41 6.49 -16.98
CA VAL A 115 7.27 5.75 -17.94
C VAL A 115 8.67 5.60 -17.38
N GLU A 116 9.28 6.69 -16.88
CA GLU A 116 10.64 6.66 -16.31
C GLU A 116 10.72 5.74 -15.09
N ALA A 117 9.69 5.74 -14.23
CA ALA A 117 9.61 4.85 -13.08
C ALA A 117 9.60 3.37 -13.51
N ILE A 118 8.78 3.01 -14.50
CA ILE A 118 8.70 1.64 -15.01
C ILE A 118 10.05 1.21 -15.62
N GLU A 119 10.63 2.05 -16.48
CA GLU A 119 11.91 1.76 -17.11
C GLU A 119 13.06 1.63 -16.11
N THR A 120 13.09 2.48 -15.10
CA THR A 120 14.13 2.46 -14.06
C THR A 120 14.01 1.22 -13.20
N THR A 121 12.79 0.88 -12.81
CA THR A 121 12.49 -0.30 -12.00
C THR A 121 12.82 -1.59 -12.77
N SER A 122 12.53 -1.66 -14.06
CA SER A 122 12.84 -2.84 -14.90
C SER A 122 14.34 -3.12 -15.03
N LYS A 123 15.17 -2.10 -14.81
CA LYS A 123 16.65 -2.21 -14.80
C LYS A 123 17.22 -2.54 -13.41
N GLY A 124 16.34 -2.84 -12.44
CA GLY A 124 16.71 -3.13 -11.05
C GLY A 124 17.20 -1.91 -10.27
N LYS A 125 16.80 -0.71 -10.68
CA LYS A 125 17.13 0.54 -10.00
C LYS A 125 15.87 1.12 -9.34
N SER A 126 16.05 1.83 -8.25
CA SER A 126 14.95 2.51 -7.56
C SER A 126 14.65 3.87 -8.19
N PHE A 127 13.35 4.18 -8.31
CA PHE A 127 12.85 5.48 -8.77
C PHE A 127 11.87 6.08 -7.75
N TYR A 128 12.06 7.35 -7.44
CA TYR A 128 11.17 8.11 -6.55
C TYR A 128 10.85 9.45 -7.18
N CYS A 129 9.57 9.76 -7.44
CA CYS A 129 9.20 11.06 -8.01
C CYS A 129 9.59 12.22 -7.09
N GLY A 130 9.76 13.42 -7.67
CA GLY A 130 10.31 14.59 -6.96
C GLY A 130 9.63 14.91 -5.63
N LYS A 131 8.29 14.76 -5.53
CA LYS A 131 7.54 14.99 -4.28
C LYS A 131 7.76 13.90 -3.23
N ILE A 132 8.05 12.68 -3.64
CA ILE A 132 8.44 11.60 -2.73
C ILE A 132 9.85 11.87 -2.22
N LEU A 133 10.79 12.26 -3.08
CA LEU A 133 12.15 12.64 -2.69
C LEU A 133 12.18 13.82 -1.71
N GLU A 134 11.37 14.86 -1.92
CA GLU A 134 11.23 15.96 -0.96
C GLU A 134 10.79 15.45 0.42
N LYS A 135 9.86 14.51 0.44
CA LYS A 135 9.34 13.95 1.68
C LYS A 135 10.37 13.10 2.41
N ILE A 136 11.09 12.26 1.68
CA ILE A 136 12.22 11.47 2.19
C ILE A 136 13.25 12.40 2.84
N ARG A 137 13.63 13.49 2.17
CA ARG A 137 14.59 14.49 2.71
C ARG A 137 14.07 15.21 3.94
N LYS A 138 12.81 15.67 3.94
CA LYS A 138 12.20 16.40 5.07
C LYS A 138 12.09 15.55 6.34
N GLU A 139 11.89 14.27 6.18
CA GLU A 139 11.73 13.35 7.31
C GLU A 139 13.04 12.62 7.68
N SER A 140 14.18 13.04 7.09
CA SER A 140 15.53 12.48 7.31
C SER A 140 15.55 10.95 7.18
N ILE A 141 14.82 10.41 6.17
CA ILE A 141 14.78 8.98 5.90
C ILE A 141 16.09 8.61 5.21
N ASP A 142 16.90 7.80 5.85
CA ASP A 142 18.11 7.26 5.22
C ASP A 142 17.75 6.08 4.30
N ILE A 143 17.89 6.28 2.99
CA ILE A 143 17.60 5.26 1.98
C ILE A 143 18.81 4.33 1.79
N SER A 144 20.03 4.78 2.11
CA SER A 144 21.26 4.01 1.89
C SER A 144 21.36 2.79 2.82
N ASP A 145 20.74 2.84 3.99
CA ASP A 145 20.72 1.73 4.95
C ASP A 145 19.59 0.70 4.69
N MET A 146 18.71 0.95 3.73
CA MET A 146 17.52 0.10 3.53
C MET A 146 17.81 -1.29 2.92
N ASN A 147 18.98 -1.47 2.33
CA ASN A 147 19.40 -2.78 1.80
C ASN A 147 19.92 -3.76 2.88
N SER A 148 20.04 -3.30 4.12
CA SER A 148 20.56 -4.09 5.27
C SER A 148 19.59 -4.19 6.45
N ILE A 149 18.35 -3.69 6.33
CA ILE A 149 17.42 -3.68 7.46
C ILE A 149 16.73 -5.05 7.54
N ASP A 150 17.08 -5.77 8.60
CA ASP A 150 16.35 -6.95 9.08
C ASP A 150 14.84 -6.67 9.12
N LEU A 151 14.04 -7.54 8.47
CA LEU A 151 12.57 -7.49 8.39
C LEU A 151 11.86 -7.64 9.75
N THR A 152 12.58 -7.47 10.85
CA THR A 152 12.09 -7.59 12.24
C THR A 152 11.57 -6.27 12.83
N CYS A 153 11.60 -5.16 12.11
CA CYS A 153 10.97 -3.94 12.58
C CYS A 153 9.49 -3.95 12.21
N ASP A 154 8.65 -4.09 13.22
CA ASP A 154 7.18 -4.08 13.19
C ASP A 154 6.61 -2.90 12.39
N ALA A 155 6.38 -3.12 11.08
CA ALA A 155 5.41 -2.30 10.37
C ALA A 155 4.09 -2.41 11.15
N ILE A 156 3.44 -1.28 11.47
CA ILE A 156 2.14 -1.32 12.14
C ILE A 156 1.13 -1.89 11.15
N VAL A 157 1.03 -3.21 11.13
CA VAL A 157 0.12 -3.94 10.25
C VAL A 157 -1.18 -4.18 11.00
N LEU A 158 -2.20 -3.39 10.66
CA LEU A 158 -3.56 -3.69 11.07
C LEU A 158 -4.16 -4.70 10.10
N SER A 159 -4.63 -5.84 10.63
CA SER A 159 -5.38 -6.81 9.84
C SER A 159 -6.63 -6.17 9.22
N ARG A 160 -7.21 -6.78 8.20
CA ARG A 160 -8.47 -6.31 7.58
C ARG A 160 -9.54 -6.05 8.64
N ARG A 161 -9.68 -6.98 9.60
CA ARG A 161 -10.66 -6.86 10.69
C ARG A 161 -10.35 -5.71 11.64
N GLU A 162 -9.08 -5.46 11.93
CA GLU A 162 -8.66 -4.32 12.75
C GLU A 162 -8.90 -2.99 12.03
N LYS A 163 -8.73 -2.92 10.72
CA LYS A 163 -9.06 -1.73 9.91
C LYS A 163 -10.57 -1.45 9.92
N GLU A 164 -11.41 -2.47 9.70
CA GLU A 164 -12.88 -2.34 9.79
C GLU A 164 -13.30 -1.79 11.16
N ILE A 165 -12.79 -2.38 12.24
CA ILE A 165 -13.10 -1.96 13.61
C ILE A 165 -12.57 -0.55 13.88
N LEU A 166 -11.37 -0.20 13.43
CA LEU A 166 -10.78 1.12 13.57
C LEU A 166 -11.68 2.18 12.92
N THR A 167 -12.16 1.94 11.69
CA THR A 167 -13.07 2.86 10.99
C THR A 167 -14.35 3.09 11.80
N LEU A 168 -14.98 2.01 12.29
CA LEU A 168 -16.19 2.14 13.11
C LEU A 168 -15.95 2.83 14.46
N ILE A 169 -14.76 2.66 15.05
CA ILE A 169 -14.33 3.42 16.24
C ILE A 169 -14.26 4.91 15.93
N THR A 170 -13.69 5.28 14.79
CA THR A 170 -13.57 6.68 14.38
C THR A 170 -14.93 7.30 14.05
N GLU A 171 -15.90 6.51 13.64
CA GLU A 171 -17.30 6.92 13.47
C GLU A 171 -18.06 7.08 14.82
N GLY A 172 -17.38 6.87 15.95
CA GLY A 172 -17.93 7.07 17.29
C GLY A 172 -18.78 5.90 17.79
N LEU A 173 -18.77 4.75 17.12
CA LEU A 173 -19.59 3.61 17.52
C LEU A 173 -19.08 2.96 18.81
N THR A 174 -20.04 2.52 19.64
CA THR A 174 -19.76 1.74 20.86
C THR A 174 -19.35 0.31 20.53
N ASN A 175 -18.68 -0.36 21.48
CA ASN A 175 -18.31 -1.77 21.30
C ASN A 175 -19.50 -2.66 20.98
N SER A 176 -20.65 -2.42 21.62
CA SER A 176 -21.88 -3.19 21.37
C SER A 176 -22.40 -2.99 19.95
N LYS A 177 -22.37 -1.74 19.44
CA LYS A 177 -22.84 -1.45 18.09
C LYS A 177 -21.88 -2.01 17.02
N ILE A 178 -20.58 -1.94 17.25
CA ILE A 178 -19.57 -2.56 16.39
C ILE A 178 -19.75 -4.09 16.38
N ALA A 179 -19.98 -4.68 17.54
CA ALA A 179 -20.22 -6.12 17.67
C ALA A 179 -21.46 -6.57 16.87
N GLU A 180 -22.55 -5.81 16.95
CA GLU A 180 -23.78 -6.05 16.19
C GLU A 180 -23.52 -5.97 14.67
N LEU A 181 -22.90 -4.89 14.19
CA LEU A 181 -22.62 -4.66 12.76
C LEU A 181 -21.68 -5.71 12.16
N LEU A 182 -20.76 -6.19 12.95
CA LEU A 182 -19.71 -7.10 12.47
C LEU A 182 -19.97 -8.57 12.84
N PHE A 183 -21.13 -8.89 13.44
CA PHE A 183 -21.50 -10.24 13.90
C PHE A 183 -20.46 -10.84 14.86
N LEU A 184 -19.98 -10.03 15.82
CA LEU A 184 -19.02 -10.41 16.86
C LEU A 184 -19.61 -10.30 18.25
N SER A 185 -18.88 -10.81 19.26
CA SER A 185 -19.16 -10.47 20.66
C SER A 185 -18.54 -9.12 21.03
N SER A 186 -19.13 -8.39 21.98
CA SER A 186 -18.55 -7.15 22.51
C SER A 186 -17.17 -7.39 23.15
N HIS A 187 -16.93 -8.60 23.67
CA HIS A 187 -15.62 -9.00 24.20
C HIS A 187 -14.57 -9.10 23.07
N THR A 188 -14.94 -9.70 21.94
CA THR A 188 -14.08 -9.79 20.75
C THR A 188 -13.70 -8.41 20.23
N VAL A 189 -14.68 -7.48 20.14
CA VAL A 189 -14.42 -6.08 19.76
C VAL A 189 -13.46 -5.41 20.74
N THR A 190 -13.63 -5.63 22.06
CA THR A 190 -12.74 -5.09 23.09
C THR A 190 -11.31 -5.61 22.92
N THR A 191 -11.15 -6.88 22.56
CA THR A 191 -9.82 -7.49 22.28
C THR A 191 -9.19 -6.85 21.05
N HIS A 192 -9.94 -6.71 19.95
CA HIS A 192 -9.43 -6.01 18.77
C HIS A 192 -9.03 -4.56 19.07
N ARG A 193 -9.81 -3.80 19.85
CA ARG A 193 -9.44 -2.44 20.27
C ARG A 193 -8.13 -2.40 21.05
N LYS A 194 -7.91 -3.34 21.97
CA LYS A 194 -6.63 -3.45 22.70
C LYS A 194 -5.47 -3.74 21.76
N ASN A 195 -5.65 -4.65 20.82
CA ASN A 195 -4.64 -4.99 19.81
C ASN A 195 -4.32 -3.80 18.90
N ILE A 196 -5.36 -3.08 18.43
CA ILE A 196 -5.20 -1.85 17.64
C ILE A 196 -4.41 -0.82 18.46
N MET A 197 -4.79 -0.53 19.70
CA MET A 197 -4.08 0.43 20.56
C MET A 197 -2.61 0.03 20.75
N SER A 198 -2.34 -1.25 21.00
CA SER A 198 -0.98 -1.77 21.14
C SER A 198 -0.17 -1.60 19.87
N LYS A 199 -0.73 -1.99 18.72
CA LYS A 199 -0.06 -1.87 17.41
C LYS A 199 0.19 -0.41 17.02
N LEU A 200 -0.74 0.49 17.32
CA LEU A 200 -0.63 1.93 17.02
C LEU A 200 0.24 2.70 18.04
N GLY A 201 0.63 2.07 19.15
CA GLY A 201 1.36 2.74 20.23
C GLY A 201 0.53 3.81 20.96
N VAL A 202 -0.82 3.73 20.95
CA VAL A 202 -1.71 4.70 21.57
C VAL A 202 -2.37 4.15 22.84
N LYS A 203 -2.73 5.04 23.78
CA LYS A 203 -3.19 4.62 25.11
C LYS A 203 -4.72 4.61 25.27
N ASN A 204 -5.47 5.21 24.34
CA ASN A 204 -6.92 5.36 24.44
C ASN A 204 -7.58 5.53 23.08
N THR A 205 -8.92 5.55 23.06
CA THR A 205 -9.73 5.72 21.84
C THR A 205 -9.45 7.04 21.12
N ALA A 206 -9.23 8.14 21.86
CA ALA A 206 -8.88 9.41 21.23
C ALA A 206 -7.55 9.31 20.44
N GLY A 207 -6.58 8.57 20.97
CA GLY A 207 -5.34 8.25 20.27
C GLY A 207 -5.59 7.47 18.97
N ILE A 208 -6.51 6.50 18.96
CA ILE A 208 -6.90 5.79 17.74
C ILE A 208 -7.48 6.77 16.69
N VAL A 209 -8.42 7.63 17.11
CA VAL A 209 -9.05 8.63 16.22
C VAL A 209 -8.01 9.61 15.66
N MET A 210 -7.15 10.16 16.53
CA MET A 210 -6.09 11.07 16.11
C MET A 210 -5.09 10.40 15.17
N TYR A 211 -4.76 9.14 15.42
CA TYR A 211 -3.91 8.34 14.52
C TYR A 211 -4.58 8.18 13.15
N ALA A 212 -5.85 7.75 13.12
CA ALA A 212 -6.59 7.51 11.88
C ALA A 212 -6.74 8.78 11.03
N VAL A 213 -6.96 9.94 11.66
CA VAL A 213 -7.00 11.25 10.98
C VAL A 213 -5.60 11.65 10.49
N LYS A 214 -4.58 11.53 11.35
CA LYS A 214 -3.20 11.90 11.02
C LYS A 214 -2.66 11.12 9.82
N TYR A 215 -3.01 9.84 9.71
CA TYR A 215 -2.53 8.96 8.65
C TYR A 215 -3.52 8.77 7.50
N GLY A 216 -4.58 9.61 7.44
CA GLY A 216 -5.52 9.64 6.32
C GLY A 216 -6.40 8.39 6.17
N ILE A 217 -6.46 7.52 7.20
CA ILE A 217 -7.33 6.34 7.22
C ILE A 217 -8.80 6.77 7.21
N VAL A 218 -9.11 7.90 7.84
CA VAL A 218 -10.42 8.55 7.81
C VAL A 218 -10.29 10.05 7.56
N SER A 219 -11.23 10.60 6.79
CA SER A 219 -11.29 12.03 6.54
C SER A 219 -11.96 12.76 7.71
N PRO A 220 -11.37 13.85 8.27
CA PRO A 220 -12.00 14.63 9.31
C PRO A 220 -13.34 15.26 8.88
N ASN A 221 -13.55 15.48 7.58
CA ASN A 221 -14.78 16.07 7.04
C ASN A 221 -15.99 15.14 7.07
N LYS A 222 -15.80 13.82 7.22
CA LYS A 222 -16.89 12.86 7.27
C LYS A 222 -17.75 12.99 8.53
N PHE A 223 -17.22 13.63 9.60
CA PHE A 223 -17.88 13.76 10.90
C PHE A 223 -18.57 15.12 11.12
N LEU A 224 -18.28 16.13 10.29
CA LEU A 224 -18.84 17.47 10.46
C LEU A 224 -20.26 17.62 9.92
N PHE A 225 -20.77 16.66 9.13
CA PHE A 225 -22.04 16.77 8.41
C PHE A 225 -23.00 15.59 8.63
N ALA A 226 -22.69 14.63 9.48
CA ALA A 226 -23.64 13.59 9.89
C ALA A 226 -24.47 14.12 11.08
N ARG A 227 -25.62 14.76 10.79
CA ARG A 227 -26.74 14.95 11.73
C ARG A 227 -27.72 13.83 11.58
#